data_152fc9b491c59e15b9b3180cd18890a3
#
_entry.id   152fc9b491c59e15b9b3180cd18890a3
#
_cell.length_a   1.000
_cell.length_b   1.000
_cell.length_c   1.000
_cell.angle_alpha   90.00
_cell.angle_beta   90.00
_cell.angle_gamma   90.00
#
_symmetry.space_group_name_H-M   'P 1'
#
loop_
_entity.id
_entity.type
_entity.pdbx_description
1 polymer ?
#
loop_
_entity_poly.entity_id
_entity_poly.type
_entity_poly.pdbx_seq_one_letter_code
_entity_poly.pdbx_strand_id
1 'polypeptide(L)'
;MQTILETQSLSSATLQELMRELLVRLDEDPERDGLLHTPERMERSMQYLTKGYGENPEETLLGAMFDVAYDEMVIVKDMEIFSLCEHHLLPFFGKVHAAYIPQGKVIGLSKVPRLVDVFARRLQVQERLTDTNC
;
A
#
# COMPACT_ATOMS: atom_id res chain seq x y z
N MET A 1 35.10 11.56 -1.57
CA MET A 1 33.84 12.30 -1.54
C MET A 1 33.09 11.89 -0.26
N GLN A 2 33.03 12.77 0.73
CA GLN A 2 32.37 12.48 2.00
C GLN A 2 30.86 12.40 1.76
N THR A 3 30.26 11.31 2.17
CA THR A 3 28.83 11.05 2.04
C THR A 3 28.05 12.02 2.92
N ILE A 4 27.00 12.64 2.40
CA ILE A 4 26.16 13.63 3.10
C ILE A 4 25.61 13.08 4.45
N LEU A 5 25.55 11.76 4.60
CA LEU A 5 25.04 11.09 5.80
C LEU A 5 26.07 10.92 6.94
N GLU A 6 27.32 11.31 6.76
CA GLU A 6 28.33 11.22 7.86
C GLU A 6 28.06 12.22 8.99
N THR A 7 27.21 13.23 8.78
CA THR A 7 26.92 14.28 9.76
C THR A 7 25.50 14.26 10.34
N GLN A 8 24.58 13.47 9.76
CA GLN A 8 23.23 13.31 10.30
C GLN A 8 22.99 11.84 10.67
N SER A 9 22.42 11.61 11.84
CA SER A 9 21.90 10.28 12.18
C SER A 9 20.90 9.84 11.11
N LEU A 10 21.03 8.63 10.56
CA LEU A 10 20.08 8.05 9.60
C LEU A 10 18.63 8.12 10.10
N SER A 11 18.43 8.13 11.41
CA SER A 11 17.13 8.24 12.05
C SER A 11 16.46 9.63 11.91
N SER A 12 17.22 10.66 11.54
CA SER A 12 16.71 12.03 11.33
C SER A 12 16.62 12.43 9.85
N ALA A 13 17.11 11.58 8.94
CA ALA A 13 17.07 11.85 7.51
C ALA A 13 15.64 11.72 6.97
N THR A 14 15.24 12.66 6.14
CA THR A 14 13.97 12.59 5.40
C THR A 14 14.02 11.50 4.33
N LEU A 15 12.87 11.04 3.87
CA LEU A 15 12.81 10.06 2.79
C LEU A 15 13.43 10.60 1.49
N GLN A 16 13.29 11.90 1.21
CA GLN A 16 13.93 12.53 0.05
C GLN A 16 15.45 12.49 0.13
N GLU A 17 16.03 12.78 1.31
CA GLU A 17 17.47 12.70 1.53
C GLU A 17 17.99 11.27 1.36
N LEU A 18 17.26 10.27 1.85
CA LEU A 18 17.59 8.87 1.66
C LEU A 18 17.51 8.45 0.18
N MET A 19 16.50 8.92 -0.55
CA MET A 19 16.38 8.66 -1.98
C MET A 19 17.49 9.33 -2.79
N ARG A 20 17.89 10.54 -2.41
CA ARG A 20 19.01 11.23 -3.03
C ARG A 20 20.31 10.47 -2.81
N GLU A 21 20.57 10.02 -1.60
CA GLU A 21 21.74 9.19 -1.28
C GLU A 21 21.71 7.85 -2.05
N LEU A 22 20.53 7.23 -2.20
CA LEU A 22 20.38 6.03 -3.01
C LEU A 22 20.85 6.27 -4.47
N LEU A 23 20.45 7.38 -5.09
CA LEU A 23 20.88 7.74 -6.44
C LEU A 23 22.40 7.86 -6.55
N VAL A 24 23.03 8.53 -5.58
CA VAL A 24 24.50 8.64 -5.51
C VAL A 24 25.17 7.27 -5.41
N ARG A 25 24.63 6.35 -4.61
CA ARG A 25 25.16 4.98 -4.46
C ARG A 25 24.92 4.09 -5.67
N LEU A 26 24.03 4.48 -6.56
CA LEU A 26 23.81 3.85 -7.85
C LEU A 26 24.70 4.45 -8.95
N ASP A 27 25.69 5.26 -8.59
CA ASP A 27 26.59 6.00 -9.51
C ASP A 27 25.85 6.97 -10.43
N GLU A 28 24.70 7.48 -9.98
CA GLU A 28 23.91 8.49 -10.69
C GLU A 28 24.17 9.90 -10.14
N ASP A 29 24.01 10.91 -10.99
CA ASP A 29 24.05 12.32 -10.61
C ASP A 29 22.62 12.80 -10.26
N PRO A 30 22.30 13.00 -8.96
CA PRO A 30 20.98 13.47 -8.56
C PRO A 30 20.67 14.91 -9.01
N GLU A 31 21.68 15.68 -9.44
CA GLU A 31 21.50 17.05 -9.92
C GLU A 31 21.22 17.13 -11.42
N ARG A 32 21.36 16.04 -12.18
CA ARG A 32 20.99 16.07 -13.59
C ARG A 32 19.47 16.25 -13.77
N ASP A 33 19.06 16.96 -14.81
CA ASP A 33 17.67 17.37 -15.07
C ASP A 33 16.63 16.24 -14.90
N GLY A 34 16.95 15.04 -15.36
CA GLY A 34 16.04 13.89 -15.27
C GLY A 34 15.82 13.37 -13.85
N LEU A 35 16.75 13.60 -12.92
CA LEU A 35 16.73 13.09 -11.55
C LEU A 35 16.47 14.18 -10.49
N LEU A 36 16.51 15.45 -10.83
CA LEU A 36 16.39 16.56 -9.90
C LEU A 36 15.14 16.45 -9.00
N HIS A 37 14.01 16.02 -9.56
CA HIS A 37 12.75 15.85 -8.82
C HIS A 37 12.44 14.38 -8.44
N THR A 38 13.37 13.45 -8.66
CA THR A 38 13.16 12.04 -8.38
C THR A 38 13.00 11.76 -6.88
N PRO A 39 13.79 12.36 -5.97
CA PRO A 39 13.60 12.16 -4.53
C PRO A 39 12.19 12.52 -4.06
N GLU A 40 11.65 13.66 -4.49
CA GLU A 40 10.30 14.10 -4.16
C GLU A 40 9.22 13.19 -4.74
N ARG A 41 9.39 12.77 -6.01
CA ARG A 41 8.45 11.84 -6.67
C ARG A 41 8.44 10.47 -6.02
N MET A 42 9.61 9.97 -5.61
CA MET A 42 9.74 8.70 -4.90
C MET A 42 9.08 8.76 -3.52
N GLU A 43 9.29 9.84 -2.76
CA GLU A 43 8.62 10.02 -1.49
C GLU A 43 7.10 9.96 -1.64
N ARG A 44 6.53 10.73 -2.56
CA ARG A 44 5.07 10.72 -2.82
C ARG A 44 4.57 9.35 -3.23
N SER A 45 5.31 8.65 -4.07
CA SER A 45 4.97 7.29 -4.52
C SER A 45 4.97 6.30 -3.35
N MET A 46 5.98 6.34 -2.50
CA MET A 46 6.08 5.48 -1.33
C MET A 46 4.96 5.76 -0.32
N GLN A 47 4.68 7.03 -0.03
CA GLN A 47 3.58 7.43 0.84
C GLN A 47 2.23 6.93 0.32
N TYR A 48 1.98 7.08 -0.99
CA TYR A 48 0.75 6.60 -1.61
C TYR A 48 0.64 5.07 -1.60
N LEU A 49 1.72 4.37 -1.94
CA LEU A 49 1.74 2.91 -2.01
C LEU A 49 1.71 2.23 -0.63
N THR A 50 2.00 2.97 0.43
CA THR A 50 1.99 2.48 1.81
C THR A 50 0.96 3.18 2.71
N LYS A 51 0.04 3.96 2.13
CA LYS A 51 -0.99 4.71 2.88
C LYS A 51 -1.85 3.82 3.78
N GLY A 52 -2.04 2.56 3.41
CA GLY A 52 -2.82 1.59 4.17
C GLY A 52 -2.31 1.29 5.59
N TYR A 53 -1.06 1.63 5.91
CA TYR A 53 -0.57 1.57 7.28
C TYR A 53 -1.22 2.62 8.20
N GLY A 54 -1.63 3.75 7.65
CA GLY A 54 -2.32 4.82 8.38
C GLY A 54 -3.84 4.70 8.36
N GLU A 55 -4.40 3.73 7.65
CA GLU A 55 -5.84 3.52 7.51
C GLU A 55 -6.32 2.40 8.45
N ASN A 56 -7.48 2.60 9.10
CA ASN A 56 -8.12 1.59 9.94
C ASN A 56 -9.12 0.77 9.11
N PRO A 57 -8.89 -0.55 8.93
CA PRO A 57 -9.82 -1.41 8.19
C PRO A 57 -11.25 -1.42 8.75
N GLU A 58 -11.39 -1.39 10.08
CA GLU A 58 -12.69 -1.40 10.76
C GLU A 58 -13.49 -0.14 10.43
N GLU A 59 -12.85 1.03 10.41
CA GLU A 59 -13.51 2.30 10.07
C GLU A 59 -14.02 2.31 8.62
N THR A 60 -13.34 1.58 7.73
CA THR A 60 -13.78 1.42 6.34
C THR A 60 -15.15 0.73 6.25
N LEU A 61 -15.47 -0.14 7.20
CA LEU A 61 -16.73 -0.90 7.27
C LEU A 61 -17.83 -0.15 8.04
N LEU A 62 -17.46 0.79 8.91
CA LEU A 62 -18.44 1.53 9.73
C LEU A 62 -19.47 2.27 8.87
N GLY A 63 -20.73 2.19 9.28
CA GLY A 63 -21.85 2.85 8.61
C GLY A 63 -22.25 2.23 7.26
N ALA A 64 -21.69 1.08 6.89
CA ALA A 64 -21.99 0.40 5.63
C ALA A 64 -22.40 -1.06 5.82
N MET A 65 -22.87 -1.41 7.00
CA MET A 65 -23.45 -2.70 7.30
C MET A 65 -24.99 -2.58 7.32
N PHE A 66 -25.65 -3.48 6.62
CA PHE A 66 -27.10 -3.50 6.47
C PHE A 66 -27.65 -4.81 6.99
N ASP A 67 -28.77 -4.75 7.73
CA ASP A 67 -29.45 -5.94 8.22
C ASP A 67 -30.10 -6.71 7.06
N VAL A 68 -29.93 -8.03 7.08
CA VAL A 68 -30.50 -8.94 6.08
C VAL A 68 -31.02 -10.20 6.76
N ALA A 69 -32.03 -10.82 6.13
CA ALA A 69 -32.64 -12.05 6.63
C ALA A 69 -32.16 -13.31 5.86
N TYR A 70 -31.20 -13.18 4.95
CA TYR A 70 -30.66 -14.28 4.15
C TYR A 70 -29.21 -14.62 4.57
N ASP A 71 -28.78 -15.82 4.25
CA ASP A 71 -27.47 -16.39 4.52
C ASP A 71 -26.74 -16.87 3.26
N GLU A 72 -27.18 -16.41 2.09
CA GLU A 72 -26.56 -16.73 0.81
C GLU A 72 -25.17 -16.08 0.71
N MET A 73 -24.22 -16.82 0.11
CA MET A 73 -22.85 -16.34 -0.08
C MET A 73 -22.82 -15.10 -0.97
N VAL A 74 -22.19 -14.05 -0.47
CA VAL A 74 -21.86 -12.85 -1.25
C VAL A 74 -20.46 -13.00 -1.82
N ILE A 75 -20.32 -12.80 -3.15
CA ILE A 75 -19.03 -12.89 -3.85
C ILE A 75 -18.78 -11.58 -4.58
N VAL A 76 -17.63 -10.96 -4.32
CA VAL A 76 -17.13 -9.79 -5.06
C VAL A 76 -15.89 -10.22 -5.82
N LYS A 77 -15.95 -10.12 -7.16
CA LYS A 77 -14.91 -10.63 -8.07
C LYS A 77 -14.18 -9.50 -8.78
N ASP A 78 -13.00 -9.84 -9.30
CA ASP A 78 -12.21 -9.01 -10.21
C ASP A 78 -11.85 -7.63 -9.65
N MET A 79 -11.63 -7.54 -8.34
CA MET A 79 -11.11 -6.32 -7.71
C MET A 79 -9.64 -6.18 -8.04
N GLU A 80 -9.30 -5.14 -8.80
CA GLU A 80 -7.90 -4.86 -9.14
C GLU A 80 -7.14 -4.36 -7.90
N ILE A 81 -5.92 -4.85 -7.72
CA ILE A 81 -5.01 -4.43 -6.66
C ILE A 81 -3.66 -4.00 -7.21
N PHE A 82 -3.07 -3.03 -6.54
CA PHE A 82 -1.69 -2.58 -6.74
C PHE A 82 -1.01 -2.53 -5.38
N SER A 83 0.12 -3.21 -5.25
CA SER A 83 0.83 -3.35 -3.98
C SER A 83 2.34 -3.25 -4.18
N LEU A 84 3.10 -3.17 -3.08
CA LEU A 84 4.55 -3.24 -3.07
C LEU A 84 5.01 -4.57 -2.50
N CYS A 85 5.89 -5.25 -3.23
CA CYS A 85 6.53 -6.47 -2.74
C CYS A 85 7.41 -6.14 -1.52
N GLU A 86 7.20 -6.83 -0.40
CA GLU A 86 8.00 -6.60 0.83
C GLU A 86 9.46 -7.01 0.67
N HIS A 87 9.78 -7.92 -0.27
CA HIS A 87 11.15 -8.40 -0.47
C HIS A 87 12.00 -7.44 -1.32
N HIS A 88 11.39 -6.73 -2.26
CA HIS A 88 12.13 -5.96 -3.26
C HIS A 88 11.72 -4.49 -3.33
N LEU A 89 10.63 -4.08 -2.65
CA LEU A 89 9.99 -2.77 -2.80
C LEU A 89 9.55 -2.46 -4.23
N LEU A 90 9.34 -3.49 -5.05
CA LEU A 90 8.85 -3.34 -6.41
C LEU A 90 7.32 -3.46 -6.45
N PRO A 91 6.65 -2.67 -7.30
CA PRO A 91 5.21 -2.79 -7.49
C PRO A 91 4.83 -4.13 -8.11
N PHE A 92 3.72 -4.69 -7.66
CA PHE A 92 3.03 -5.77 -8.33
C PHE A 92 1.52 -5.48 -8.37
N PHE A 93 0.83 -6.12 -9.27
CA PHE A 93 -0.61 -5.96 -9.45
C PHE A 93 -1.26 -7.31 -9.68
N GLY A 94 -2.55 -7.36 -9.46
CA GLY A 94 -3.34 -8.57 -9.63
C GLY A 94 -4.82 -8.33 -9.42
N LYS A 95 -5.56 -9.41 -9.22
CA LYS A 95 -6.98 -9.38 -8.91
C LYS A 95 -7.26 -10.17 -7.65
N VAL A 96 -8.16 -9.65 -6.82
CA VAL A 96 -8.68 -10.31 -5.63
C VAL A 96 -10.15 -10.66 -5.84
N HIS A 97 -10.53 -11.84 -5.39
CA HIS A 97 -11.91 -12.25 -5.24
C HIS A 97 -12.17 -12.48 -3.76
N ALA A 98 -13.21 -11.86 -3.23
CA ALA A 98 -13.60 -12.03 -1.84
C ALA A 98 -15.00 -12.63 -1.77
N ALA A 99 -15.20 -13.56 -0.84
CA ALA A 99 -16.51 -14.14 -0.59
C ALA A 99 -16.74 -14.25 0.92
N TYR A 100 -17.98 -14.03 1.35
CA TYR A 100 -18.38 -14.23 2.74
C TYR A 100 -19.85 -14.65 2.82
N ILE A 101 -20.21 -15.30 3.93
CA ILE A 101 -21.59 -15.66 4.24
C ILE A 101 -22.11 -14.67 5.29
N PRO A 102 -23.17 -13.90 5.00
CA PRO A 102 -23.77 -12.99 5.97
C PRO A 102 -24.27 -13.71 7.22
N GLN A 103 -24.02 -13.10 8.36
CA GLN A 103 -24.58 -13.52 9.65
C GLN A 103 -25.54 -12.43 10.16
N GLY A 104 -26.66 -12.24 9.45
CA GLY A 104 -27.64 -11.20 9.75
C GLY A 104 -27.29 -9.81 9.26
N LYS A 105 -26.05 -9.60 8.73
CA LYS A 105 -25.61 -8.33 8.17
C LYS A 105 -24.77 -8.52 6.92
N VAL A 106 -24.97 -7.63 5.95
CA VAL A 106 -24.13 -7.54 4.74
C VAL A 106 -23.33 -6.25 4.74
N ILE A 107 -22.17 -6.30 4.10
CA ILE A 107 -21.31 -5.15 3.86
C ILE A 107 -21.72 -4.53 2.52
N GLY A 108 -21.81 -3.20 2.47
CA GLY A 108 -22.02 -2.51 1.21
C GLY A 108 -20.94 -2.86 0.18
N LEU A 109 -21.34 -3.29 -1.01
CA LEU A 109 -20.42 -3.83 -2.04
C LEU A 109 -19.25 -2.92 -2.37
N SER A 110 -19.44 -1.59 -2.33
CA SER A 110 -18.38 -0.61 -2.55
C SER A 110 -17.31 -0.56 -1.44
N LYS A 111 -17.58 -1.17 -0.29
CA LYS A 111 -16.65 -1.19 0.85
C LYS A 111 -15.66 -2.34 0.77
N VAL A 112 -16.02 -3.43 0.14
CA VAL A 112 -15.14 -4.59 -0.02
C VAL A 112 -13.87 -4.22 -0.81
N PRO A 113 -13.93 -3.58 -1.99
CA PRO A 113 -12.74 -3.11 -2.68
C PRO A 113 -11.90 -2.10 -1.89
N ARG A 114 -12.54 -1.23 -1.09
CA ARG A 114 -11.83 -0.27 -0.22
C ARG A 114 -11.07 -0.98 0.89
N LEU A 115 -11.68 -1.99 1.51
CA LEU A 115 -11.01 -2.80 2.52
C LEU A 115 -9.79 -3.52 1.92
N VAL A 116 -9.95 -4.12 0.75
CA VAL A 116 -8.85 -4.76 0.02
C VAL A 116 -7.73 -3.75 -0.29
N ASP A 117 -8.06 -2.52 -0.71
CA ASP A 117 -7.07 -1.47 -0.98
C ASP A 117 -6.28 -1.09 0.29
N VAL A 118 -6.91 -1.00 1.45
CA VAL A 118 -6.22 -0.74 2.74
C VAL A 118 -5.10 -1.76 3.00
N PHE A 119 -5.36 -3.05 2.74
CA PHE A 119 -4.35 -4.10 2.92
C PHE A 119 -3.35 -4.16 1.77
N ALA A 120 -3.77 -3.88 0.54
CA ALA A 120 -2.90 -3.85 -0.63
C ALA A 120 -1.89 -2.68 -0.58
N ARG A 121 -2.28 -1.53 0.00
CA ARG A 121 -1.41 -0.35 0.18
C ARG A 121 -0.48 -0.48 1.39
N ARG A 122 0.20 -1.62 1.48
CA ARG A 122 1.23 -1.97 2.47
C ARG A 122 2.33 -2.75 1.77
N LEU A 123 3.43 -3.01 2.47
CA LEU A 123 4.41 -3.98 1.98
C LEU A 123 3.83 -5.39 2.10
N GLN A 124 3.68 -6.08 0.98
CA GLN A 124 2.93 -7.34 0.90
C GLN A 124 3.65 -8.42 0.09
N VAL A 125 3.23 -9.65 0.34
CA VAL A 125 3.34 -10.80 -0.57
C VAL A 125 1.95 -11.38 -0.77
N GLN A 126 1.75 -12.09 -1.86
CA GLN A 126 0.43 -12.62 -2.23
C GLN A 126 -0.21 -13.46 -1.11
N GLU A 127 0.57 -14.34 -0.49
CA GLU A 127 0.10 -15.24 0.56
C GLU A 127 -0.41 -14.45 1.78
N ARG A 128 0.38 -13.50 2.24
CA ARG A 128 0.01 -12.66 3.38
C ARG A 128 -1.18 -11.75 3.08
N LEU A 129 -1.26 -11.21 1.86
CA LEU A 129 -2.40 -10.39 1.46
C LEU A 129 -3.69 -11.20 1.48
N THR A 130 -3.63 -12.47 1.08
CA THR A 130 -4.77 -13.40 1.13
C THR A 130 -5.20 -13.67 2.57
N ASP A 131 -4.28 -14.00 3.46
CA ASP A 131 -4.56 -14.29 4.88
C ASP A 131 -5.09 -13.06 5.64
N THR A 132 -4.62 -11.86 5.32
CA THR A 132 -5.02 -10.63 6.02
C THR A 132 -6.43 -10.18 5.65
N ASN A 133 -6.95 -10.62 4.51
CA ASN A 133 -8.31 -10.30 4.05
C ASN A 133 -9.37 -11.34 4.49
N CYS A 134 -8.98 -12.39 5.24
CA CYS A 134 -9.88 -13.42 5.77
C CYS A 134 -10.35 -13.08 7.22
#